data_497b51eaa9c121ef974162b86e86add3
#
_entry.id   497b51eaa9c121ef974162b86e86add3
#
_cell.length_a   1.000
_cell.length_b   1.000
_cell.length_c   1.000
_cell.angle_alpha   90.00
_cell.angle_beta   90.00
_cell.angle_gamma   90.00
#
_symmetry.space_group_name_H-M   'P 1'
#
loop_
_entity.id
_entity.type
_entity.pdbx_description
1 polymer ?
#
loop_
_entity_poly.entity_id
_entity_poly.type
_entity_poly.pdbx_seq_one_letter_code
_entity_poly.pdbx_strand_id
1 'polypeptide(L)'
;MSVLSIVKGCPLFFDLYDNEIMTICEHCKVLTLKPDDFVFQHGDVGEELYLILNGTAKVFNVDNKEIARIKKGDLFGEMVLLKENVRYGTVKSDNFTDVLVMNYSDIFGLYKSNPRIFSLLILNLSRLLAGRLQGAGKRISNLITEMESIKQP
;
A
#
# COMPACT_ATOMS: atom_id res chain seq x y z
N MET A 1 19.62 9.59 -1.30
CA MET A 1 18.95 9.20 -0.05
C MET A 1 18.91 7.68 0.04
N SER A 2 19.29 7.12 1.17
CA SER A 2 19.23 5.66 1.36
C SER A 2 17.80 5.18 1.52
N VAL A 3 17.55 3.90 1.23
CA VAL A 3 16.22 3.30 1.44
C VAL A 3 15.80 3.46 2.90
N LEU A 4 16.72 3.22 3.83
CA LEU A 4 16.46 3.37 5.28
C LEU A 4 15.91 4.77 5.62
N SER A 5 16.53 5.83 5.13
CA SER A 5 16.09 7.20 5.44
C SER A 5 14.71 7.52 4.88
N ILE A 6 14.34 6.91 3.76
CA ILE A 6 13.02 7.08 3.16
C ILE A 6 11.96 6.32 3.97
N VAL A 7 12.22 5.04 4.26
CA VAL A 7 11.23 4.18 4.94
C VAL A 7 11.00 4.59 6.39
N LYS A 8 11.98 5.17 7.07
CA LYS A 8 11.81 5.67 8.45
C LYS A 8 10.66 6.66 8.59
N GLY A 9 10.38 7.43 7.57
CA GLY A 9 9.26 8.36 7.54
C GLY A 9 7.92 7.74 7.20
N CYS A 10 7.88 6.47 6.84
CA CYS A 10 6.65 5.80 6.42
C CYS A 10 5.92 5.19 7.62
N PRO A 11 4.60 5.40 7.74
CA PRO A 11 3.85 4.92 8.91
C PRO A 11 3.96 3.41 9.18
N LEU A 12 4.18 2.61 8.14
CA LEU A 12 4.35 1.16 8.32
C LEU A 12 5.52 0.81 9.24
N PHE A 13 6.55 1.64 9.26
CA PHE A 13 7.80 1.40 10.00
C PHE A 13 7.90 2.20 11.30
N PHE A 14 6.84 2.86 11.73
CA PHE A 14 6.84 3.62 12.98
C PHE A 14 7.13 2.72 14.19
N ASP A 15 7.87 3.26 15.14
CA ASP A 15 8.27 2.62 16.41
C ASP A 15 9.28 1.46 16.25
N LEU A 16 9.74 1.18 15.04
CA LEU A 16 10.84 0.23 14.81
C LEU A 16 12.17 0.94 14.90
N TYR A 17 13.16 0.25 15.46
CA TYR A 17 14.55 0.71 15.47
C TYR A 17 15.19 0.53 14.09
N ASP A 18 16.24 1.31 13.81
CA ASP A 18 16.92 1.26 12.52
C ASP A 18 17.39 -0.15 12.13
N ASN A 19 17.94 -0.90 13.07
CA ASN A 19 18.38 -2.27 12.83
C ASN A 19 17.21 -3.21 12.55
N GLU A 20 16.04 -2.96 13.13
CA GLU A 20 14.82 -3.74 12.87
C GLU A 20 14.28 -3.46 11.47
N ILE A 21 14.28 -2.19 11.06
CA ILE A 21 13.90 -1.79 9.70
C ILE A 21 14.84 -2.44 8.67
N MET A 22 16.14 -2.44 8.95
CA MET A 22 17.13 -3.07 8.07
C MET A 22 16.90 -4.58 7.94
N THR A 23 16.51 -5.24 9.01
CA THR A 23 16.14 -6.66 9.00
C THR A 23 14.97 -6.93 8.03
N ILE A 24 13.98 -6.06 8.03
CA ILE A 24 12.85 -6.17 7.08
C ILE A 24 13.33 -5.91 5.66
N CYS A 25 14.11 -4.85 5.44
CA CYS A 25 14.57 -4.44 4.12
C CYS A 25 15.50 -5.46 3.46
N GLU A 26 16.19 -6.29 4.24
CA GLU A 26 17.01 -7.39 3.72
C GLU A 26 16.19 -8.40 2.87
N HIS A 27 14.90 -8.54 3.18
CA HIS A 27 13.97 -9.41 2.46
C HIS A 27 13.19 -8.68 1.37
N CYS A 28 13.45 -7.39 1.19
CA CYS A 28 12.75 -6.56 0.22
C CYS A 28 13.64 -6.25 -0.98
N LYS A 29 13.01 -5.84 -2.07
CA LYS A 29 13.72 -5.31 -3.24
C LYS A 29 13.11 -4.00 -3.67
N VAL A 30 13.88 -3.20 -4.39
CA VAL A 30 13.40 -1.95 -4.98
C VAL A 30 13.13 -2.19 -6.46
N LEU A 31 11.94 -1.82 -6.89
CA LEU A 31 11.53 -1.86 -8.29
C LEU A 31 11.42 -0.43 -8.79
N THR A 32 12.11 -0.11 -9.87
CA THR A 32 12.02 1.19 -10.53
C THR A 32 11.12 1.07 -11.75
N LEU A 33 10.09 1.90 -11.79
CA LEU A 33 9.08 1.92 -12.84
C LEU A 33 9.22 3.18 -13.68
N LYS A 34 9.05 3.02 -14.99
CA LYS A 34 8.90 4.14 -15.93
C LYS A 34 7.45 4.61 -15.92
N PRO A 35 7.17 5.85 -16.42
CA PRO A 35 5.79 6.28 -16.58
C PRO A 35 4.97 5.23 -17.35
N ASP A 36 3.75 5.00 -16.90
CA ASP A 36 2.78 4.07 -17.48
C ASP A 36 3.12 2.57 -17.33
N ASP A 37 4.13 2.21 -16.55
CA ASP A 37 4.38 0.80 -16.23
C ASP A 37 3.33 0.29 -15.23
N PHE A 38 2.87 -0.93 -15.43
CA PHE A 38 1.97 -1.59 -14.49
C PHE A 38 2.77 -2.17 -13.32
N VAL A 39 2.28 -1.94 -12.10
CA VAL A 39 2.73 -2.68 -10.92
C VAL A 39 2.01 -4.02 -10.88
N PHE A 40 0.70 -3.99 -11.02
CA PHE A 40 -0.15 -5.17 -11.22
C PHE A 40 -1.45 -4.76 -11.90
N GLN A 41 -2.16 -5.75 -12.44
CA GLN A 41 -3.43 -5.55 -13.12
C GLN A 41 -4.54 -6.33 -12.42
N HIS A 42 -5.76 -5.84 -12.56
CA HIS A 42 -6.96 -6.52 -12.06
C HIS A 42 -6.98 -7.98 -12.52
N GLY A 43 -7.24 -8.87 -11.58
CA GLY A 43 -7.28 -10.31 -11.84
C GLY A 43 -5.94 -11.02 -11.70
N ASP A 44 -4.82 -10.31 -11.60
CA ASP A 44 -3.53 -10.92 -11.32
C ASP A 44 -3.54 -11.58 -9.95
N VAL A 45 -2.78 -12.66 -9.82
CA VAL A 45 -2.49 -13.30 -8.54
C VAL A 45 -1.13 -12.81 -8.06
N GLY A 46 -1.05 -12.35 -6.82
CA GLY A 46 0.21 -11.85 -6.27
C GLY A 46 0.26 -11.89 -4.75
N GLU A 47 1.46 -12.00 -4.21
CA GLU A 47 1.71 -12.09 -2.76
C GLU A 47 2.55 -10.92 -2.25
N GLU A 48 2.70 -9.86 -3.04
CA GLU A 48 3.53 -8.72 -2.70
C GLU A 48 2.71 -7.55 -2.16
N LEU A 49 3.29 -6.89 -1.16
CA LEU A 49 2.92 -5.56 -0.69
C LEU A 49 3.92 -4.57 -1.26
N TYR A 50 3.47 -3.37 -1.51
CA TYR A 50 4.27 -2.32 -2.13
C TYR A 50 4.22 -1.04 -1.31
N LEU A 51 5.37 -0.36 -1.22
CA LEU A 51 5.48 0.95 -0.58
C LEU A 51 6.15 1.92 -1.57
N ILE A 52 5.51 3.06 -1.83
CA ILE A 52 6.10 4.08 -2.71
C ILE A 52 7.25 4.76 -1.96
N LEU A 53 8.44 4.65 -2.50
CA LEU A 53 9.64 5.33 -2.00
C LEU A 53 9.80 6.71 -2.63
N ASN A 54 9.46 6.83 -3.91
CA ASN A 54 9.55 8.06 -4.68
C ASN A 54 8.61 7.96 -5.88
N GLY A 55 8.09 9.11 -6.33
CA GLY A 55 7.15 9.13 -7.44
C GLY A 55 5.70 8.95 -7.01
N THR A 56 4.84 8.68 -7.98
CA THR A 56 3.38 8.52 -7.79
C THR A 56 2.82 7.44 -8.70
N ALA A 57 1.72 6.84 -8.28
CA ALA A 57 1.00 5.85 -9.05
C ALA A 57 -0.50 6.12 -9.05
N LYS A 58 -1.20 5.56 -10.01
CA LYS A 58 -2.65 5.67 -10.16
C LYS A 58 -3.30 4.32 -9.95
N VAL A 59 -4.44 4.33 -9.30
CA VAL A 59 -5.26 3.13 -9.08
C VAL A 59 -6.50 3.21 -9.97
N PHE A 60 -6.75 2.15 -10.71
CA PHE A 60 -7.92 2.01 -11.59
C PHE A 60 -8.81 0.88 -11.10
N ASN A 61 -10.11 1.08 -11.20
CA ASN A 61 -11.09 0.04 -10.90
C ASN A 61 -11.24 -0.95 -12.07
N VAL A 62 -12.15 -1.93 -11.92
CA VAL A 62 -12.40 -2.96 -12.95
C VAL A 62 -12.90 -2.37 -14.27
N ASP A 63 -13.53 -1.21 -14.24
CA ASP A 63 -14.02 -0.51 -15.43
C ASP A 63 -12.98 0.46 -16.01
N ASN A 64 -11.74 0.33 -15.59
CA ASN A 64 -10.60 1.13 -16.02
C ASN A 64 -10.78 2.64 -15.75
N LYS A 65 -11.45 2.98 -14.66
CA LYS A 65 -11.59 4.36 -14.19
C LYS A 65 -10.61 4.63 -13.05
N GLU A 66 -9.93 5.78 -13.11
CA GLU A 66 -9.05 6.20 -12.04
C GLU A 66 -9.85 6.52 -10.78
N ILE A 67 -9.57 5.82 -9.69
CA ILE A 67 -10.28 5.97 -8.42
C ILE A 67 -9.42 6.52 -7.30
N ALA A 68 -8.10 6.48 -7.43
CA ALA A 68 -7.18 6.98 -6.39
C ALA A 68 -5.81 7.25 -6.97
N ARG A 69 -5.02 8.02 -6.21
CA ARG A 69 -3.60 8.23 -6.45
C ARG A 69 -2.80 7.81 -5.23
N ILE A 70 -1.65 7.24 -5.46
CA ILE A 70 -0.73 6.75 -4.44
C ILE A 70 0.55 7.58 -4.53
N LYS A 71 1.05 8.02 -3.39
CA LYS A 71 2.23 8.89 -3.30
C LYS A 71 3.27 8.32 -2.35
N LYS A 72 4.41 8.98 -2.26
CA LYS A 72 5.51 8.61 -1.35
C LYS A 72 4.99 8.32 0.07
N GLY A 73 5.38 7.17 0.60
CA GLY A 73 4.99 6.70 1.92
C GLY A 73 3.71 5.89 1.95
N ASP A 74 2.96 5.83 0.86
CA ASP A 74 1.73 5.04 0.80
C ASP A 74 2.01 3.56 0.53
N LEU A 75 1.32 2.72 1.29
CA LEU A 75 1.31 1.27 1.12
C LEU A 75 0.15 0.86 0.23
N PHE A 76 0.37 -0.10 -0.65
CA PHE A 76 -0.69 -0.67 -1.49
C PHE A 76 -0.44 -2.15 -1.79
N GLY A 77 -1.43 -2.81 -2.37
CA GLY A 77 -1.38 -4.26 -2.61
C GLY A 77 -1.79 -5.08 -1.39
N GLU A 78 -2.42 -4.44 -0.39
CA GLU A 78 -2.83 -5.05 0.87
C GLU A 78 -3.92 -6.13 0.71
N MET A 79 -4.54 -6.23 -0.45
CA MET A 79 -5.53 -7.30 -0.74
C MET A 79 -4.90 -8.69 -0.70
N VAL A 80 -3.58 -8.78 -0.73
CA VAL A 80 -2.83 -10.02 -0.50
C VAL A 80 -3.11 -10.63 0.88
N LEU A 81 -3.58 -9.83 1.83
CA LEU A 81 -3.99 -10.29 3.15
C LEU A 81 -5.27 -11.15 3.12
N LEU A 82 -6.04 -11.03 2.05
CA LEU A 82 -7.21 -11.87 1.81
C LEU A 82 -6.79 -13.21 1.23
N LYS A 83 -7.57 -14.25 1.52
CA LYS A 83 -7.24 -15.64 1.11
C LYS A 83 -7.08 -15.82 -0.41
N GLU A 84 -7.83 -15.04 -1.18
CA GLU A 84 -7.89 -15.24 -2.63
C GLU A 84 -6.68 -14.71 -3.39
N ASN A 85 -5.91 -13.80 -2.80
CA ASN A 85 -4.70 -13.19 -3.40
C ASN A 85 -4.90 -12.59 -4.79
N VAL A 86 -6.14 -12.27 -5.15
CA VAL A 86 -6.47 -11.71 -6.46
C VAL A 86 -6.51 -10.19 -6.36
N ARG A 87 -5.87 -9.52 -7.32
CA ARG A 87 -5.87 -8.06 -7.39
C ARG A 87 -7.24 -7.54 -7.83
N TYR A 88 -7.85 -6.68 -7.02
CA TYR A 88 -9.15 -6.08 -7.32
C TYR A 88 -9.06 -4.88 -8.24
N GLY A 89 -7.91 -4.24 -8.29
CA GLY A 89 -7.70 -3.08 -9.12
C GLY A 89 -6.40 -3.18 -9.90
N THR A 90 -6.15 -2.17 -10.71
CA THR A 90 -4.93 -2.02 -11.49
C THR A 90 -4.15 -0.85 -10.93
N VAL A 91 -2.85 -1.01 -10.72
CA VAL A 91 -1.95 0.06 -10.30
C VAL A 91 -0.91 0.29 -11.38
N LYS A 92 -0.75 1.55 -11.75
CA LYS A 92 0.10 1.99 -12.86
C LYS A 92 0.88 3.21 -12.42
N SER A 93 2.17 3.25 -12.73
CA SER A 93 2.99 4.42 -12.42
C SER A 93 2.55 5.63 -13.23
N ASP A 94 2.58 6.81 -12.59
CA ASP A 94 2.26 8.09 -13.24
C ASP A 94 3.53 8.77 -13.79
N ASN A 95 4.65 8.51 -13.15
CA ASN A 95 5.97 9.05 -13.49
C ASN A 95 7.03 8.00 -13.17
N PHE A 96 8.31 8.40 -13.16
CA PHE A 96 9.37 7.51 -12.67
C PHE A 96 9.15 7.28 -11.18
N THR A 97 8.94 6.01 -10.81
CA THR A 97 8.50 5.63 -9.47
C THR A 97 9.38 4.51 -8.94
N ASP A 98 9.89 4.69 -7.72
CA ASP A 98 10.59 3.66 -6.98
C ASP A 98 9.67 3.07 -5.94
N VAL A 99 9.58 1.75 -5.91
CA VAL A 99 8.68 1.00 -5.06
C VAL A 99 9.47 -0.04 -4.26
N LEU A 100 9.26 -0.07 -2.96
CA LEU A 100 9.76 -1.16 -2.13
C LEU A 100 8.78 -2.33 -2.23
N VAL A 101 9.29 -3.49 -2.63
CA VAL A 101 8.50 -4.71 -2.80
C VAL A 101 8.74 -5.63 -1.62
N MET A 102 7.67 -5.97 -0.90
CA MET A 102 7.70 -6.82 0.27
C MET A 102 6.86 -8.07 0.01
N ASN A 103 7.45 -9.24 0.16
CA ASN A 103 6.71 -10.49 0.01
C ASN A 103 5.94 -10.80 1.29
N TYR A 104 4.67 -11.12 1.14
CA TYR A 104 3.78 -11.44 2.27
C TYR A 104 4.31 -12.58 3.14
N SER A 105 4.82 -13.66 2.51
CA SER A 105 5.32 -14.81 3.27
C SER A 105 6.57 -14.49 4.08
N ASP A 106 7.44 -13.59 3.59
CA ASP A 106 8.62 -13.15 4.33
C ASP A 106 8.21 -12.34 5.56
N ILE A 107 7.26 -11.43 5.42
CA ILE A 107 6.73 -10.64 6.54
C ILE A 107 6.03 -11.53 7.54
N PHE A 108 5.18 -12.43 7.07
CA PHE A 108 4.42 -13.33 7.94
C PHE A 108 5.35 -14.29 8.70
N GLY A 109 6.44 -14.73 8.08
CA GLY A 109 7.45 -15.57 8.72
C GLY A 109 8.13 -14.93 9.94
N LEU A 110 8.12 -13.59 10.02
CA LEU A 110 8.73 -12.87 11.13
C LEU A 110 8.05 -13.11 12.49
N TYR A 111 6.80 -13.60 12.49
CA TYR A 111 6.10 -13.83 13.76
C TYR A 111 6.81 -14.85 14.65
N LYS A 112 7.56 -15.78 14.08
CA LYS A 112 8.37 -16.77 14.81
C LYS A 112 9.75 -16.24 15.17
N SER A 113 10.44 -15.61 14.22
CA SER A 113 11.84 -15.22 14.38
C SER A 113 12.00 -13.88 15.10
N ASN A 114 11.11 -12.94 14.87
CA ASN A 114 11.14 -11.59 15.43
C ASN A 114 9.75 -11.10 15.78
N PRO A 115 9.14 -11.64 16.87
CA PRO A 115 7.75 -11.30 17.21
C PRO A 115 7.52 -9.82 17.49
N ARG A 116 8.50 -9.09 18.00
CA ARG A 116 8.41 -7.65 18.19
C ARG A 116 8.25 -6.91 16.86
N ILE A 117 9.09 -7.22 15.88
CA ILE A 117 9.03 -6.61 14.53
C ILE A 117 7.67 -6.92 13.90
N PHE A 118 7.28 -8.19 13.91
CA PHE A 118 6.00 -8.61 13.35
C PHE A 118 4.82 -7.88 13.99
N SER A 119 4.80 -7.79 15.32
CA SER A 119 3.70 -7.16 16.05
C SER A 119 3.56 -5.68 15.70
N LEU A 120 4.67 -4.95 15.60
CA LEU A 120 4.66 -3.53 15.24
C LEU A 120 4.25 -3.33 13.78
N LEU A 121 4.75 -4.16 12.86
CA LEU A 121 4.33 -4.10 11.46
C LEU A 121 2.82 -4.31 11.31
N ILE A 122 2.28 -5.33 11.98
CA ILE A 122 0.84 -5.63 11.91
C ILE A 122 0.02 -4.52 12.55
N LEU A 123 0.46 -3.99 13.69
CA LEU A 123 -0.21 -2.87 14.33
C LEU A 123 -0.23 -1.63 13.42
N ASN A 124 0.91 -1.29 12.83
CA ASN A 124 1.01 -0.16 11.91
C ASN A 124 0.17 -0.37 10.65
N LEU A 125 0.20 -1.58 10.09
CA LEU A 125 -0.64 -1.94 8.95
C LEU A 125 -2.13 -1.81 9.29
N SER A 126 -2.53 -2.28 10.47
CA SER A 126 -3.91 -2.17 10.96
C SER A 126 -4.35 -0.72 11.06
N ARG A 127 -3.49 0.16 11.56
CA ARG A 127 -3.76 1.61 11.64
C ARG A 127 -3.91 2.25 10.26
N LEU A 128 -3.06 1.88 9.31
CA LEU A 128 -3.16 2.35 7.93
C LEU A 128 -4.49 1.94 7.29
N LEU A 129 -4.90 0.69 7.48
CA LEU A 129 -6.16 0.17 6.94
C LEU A 129 -7.37 0.81 7.63
N ALA A 130 -7.31 1.02 8.94
CA ALA A 130 -8.36 1.73 9.68
C ALA A 130 -8.52 3.16 9.17
N GLY A 131 -7.41 3.85 8.89
CA GLY A 131 -7.44 5.20 8.31
C GLY A 131 -8.08 5.24 6.92
N ARG A 132 -7.77 4.25 6.08
CA ARG A 132 -8.39 4.12 4.75
C ARG A 132 -9.88 3.84 4.85
N LEU A 133 -10.29 2.98 5.78
CA LEU A 133 -11.69 2.66 6.02
C LEU A 133 -12.46 3.91 6.49
N GLN A 134 -11.87 4.68 7.39
CA GLN A 134 -12.44 5.97 7.83
C GLN A 134 -12.62 6.94 6.66
N GLY A 135 -11.60 7.06 5.82
CA GLY A 135 -11.64 7.91 4.62
C GLY A 135 -12.74 7.47 3.64
N ALA A 136 -12.87 6.17 3.42
CA ALA A 136 -13.93 5.61 2.57
C ALA A 136 -15.32 5.91 3.15
N GLY A 137 -15.50 5.79 4.45
CA GLY A 137 -16.76 6.14 5.12
C GLY A 137 -17.13 7.60 4.95
N LYS A 138 -16.16 8.52 5.06
CA LYS A 138 -16.39 9.95 4.82
C LYS A 138 -16.80 10.23 3.38
N ARG A 139 -16.16 9.57 2.40
CA ARG A 139 -16.54 9.70 0.97
C ARG A 139 -17.97 9.24 0.73
N ILE A 140 -18.35 8.12 1.31
CA ILE A 140 -19.72 7.58 1.19
C ILE A 140 -20.72 8.58 1.77
N SER A 141 -20.46 9.13 2.95
CA SER A 141 -21.32 10.13 3.58
C SER A 141 -21.46 11.38 2.70
N ASN A 142 -20.37 11.87 2.13
CA ASN A 142 -20.39 13.04 1.26
C ASN A 142 -21.20 12.77 -0.02
N LEU A 143 -21.04 11.59 -0.63
CA LEU A 143 -21.80 11.19 -1.81
C LEU A 143 -23.30 11.09 -1.52
N ILE A 144 -23.68 10.55 -0.38
CA ILE A 144 -25.09 10.50 0.05
C ILE A 144 -25.65 11.90 0.17
N THR A 145 -24.93 12.82 0.80
CA THR A 145 -25.33 14.22 0.96
C THR A 145 -25.51 14.91 -0.40
N GLU A 146 -24.57 14.71 -1.32
CA GLU A 146 -24.65 15.25 -2.68
C GLU A 146 -25.87 14.70 -3.43
N MET A 147 -26.11 13.38 -3.33
CA MET A 147 -27.28 12.76 -3.96
C MET A 147 -28.60 13.30 -3.41
N GLU A 148 -28.68 13.51 -2.11
CA GLU A 148 -29.86 14.11 -1.47
C GLU A 148 -30.09 15.54 -1.93
N SER A 149 -29.03 16.34 -2.05
CA SER A 149 -29.14 17.72 -2.55
C SER A 149 -29.61 17.81 -4.00
N ILE A 150 -29.26 16.86 -4.84
CA ILE A 150 -29.71 16.77 -6.23
C ILE A 150 -31.19 16.43 -6.32
N LYS A 151 -31.72 15.63 -5.39
CA LYS A 151 -33.14 15.22 -5.35
C LYS A 151 -34.09 16.28 -4.82
N GLN A 152 -33.58 17.32 -4.19
CA GLN A 152 -34.42 18.42 -3.70
C GLN A 152 -34.74 19.41 -4.82
N PRO A 153 -36.02 19.80 -5.03
CA PRO A 153 -36.40 20.78 -6.05
C PRO A 153 -35.91 22.19 -5.73
#